data_c10207353be15bddfdbe7a41db122dd4
#
_entry.id   c10207353be15bddfdbe7a41db122dd4
#
_cell.length_a   1.000
_cell.length_b   1.000
_cell.length_c   1.000
_cell.angle_alpha   90.00
_cell.angle_beta   90.00
_cell.angle_gamma   90.00
#
_symmetry.space_group_name_H-M   'P 1'
#
loop_
_entity.id
_entity.type
_entity.pdbx_description
1 polymer ?
#
loop_
_entity_poly.entity_id
_entity_poly.type
_entity_poly.pdbx_seq_one_letter_code
_entity_poly.pdbx_strand_id
1 'polypeptide(L)'
;MENRQEESSKSEIRNSKQAQMTKMRNPERLDTREATAFRSFGFRVLNLFRISCFVFWISAGLAVLTAGGCGHSTGYSNASLFPDDVQSVYVEMFDNRSFRRGTEFTFSNALAKRIEVETPYKVVSDRDRADSVLSGQLVSVGESILTLERELGRAMEKEVVLTAVVNWKNLKTGRLMINNQTVTAVASYSEFQGQDFTYGSAVAANKLAQNIVELMENQW
;
A
#
# COMPACT_ATOMS: atom_id res chain seq x y z
N MET A 1 -30.19 -24.01 -38.50
CA MET A 1 -29.10 -23.69 -39.46
C MET A 1 -28.14 -22.63 -38.98
N GLU A 2 -28.38 -22.06 -37.82
CA GLU A 2 -27.62 -20.89 -37.25
C GLU A 2 -26.31 -21.29 -36.54
N ASN A 3 -26.24 -22.49 -35.95
CA ASN A 3 -25.05 -22.97 -35.21
C ASN A 3 -23.82 -23.33 -36.06
N ARG A 4 -23.95 -23.44 -37.37
CA ARG A 4 -22.83 -23.83 -38.26
C ARG A 4 -22.01 -22.62 -38.75
N GLN A 5 -22.59 -21.43 -38.69
CA GLN A 5 -21.88 -20.17 -39.07
C GLN A 5 -21.00 -19.62 -37.97
N GLU A 6 -21.38 -19.80 -36.68
CA GLU A 6 -20.55 -19.35 -35.56
C GLU A 6 -19.26 -20.14 -35.36
N GLU A 7 -19.29 -21.44 -35.63
CA GLU A 7 -18.09 -22.30 -35.54
C GLU A 7 -17.05 -22.00 -36.64
N SER A 8 -17.53 -21.63 -37.83
CA SER A 8 -16.65 -21.25 -38.94
C SER A 8 -15.92 -19.92 -38.66
N SER A 9 -16.60 -18.96 -38.10
CA SER A 9 -16.03 -17.67 -37.74
C SER A 9 -14.97 -17.74 -36.60
N LYS A 10 -15.19 -18.62 -35.62
CA LYS A 10 -14.23 -18.86 -34.51
C LYS A 10 -12.97 -19.58 -34.95
N SER A 11 -13.07 -20.45 -35.95
CA SER A 11 -11.90 -21.16 -36.50
C SER A 11 -11.00 -20.27 -37.34
N GLU A 12 -11.58 -19.31 -38.06
CA GLU A 12 -10.84 -18.37 -38.91
C GLU A 12 -10.05 -17.32 -38.06
N ILE A 13 -10.62 -16.85 -36.96
CA ILE A 13 -9.94 -15.96 -36.02
C ILE A 13 -8.78 -16.64 -35.28
N ARG A 14 -8.88 -17.97 -35.05
CA ARG A 14 -7.83 -18.75 -34.39
C ARG A 14 -6.64 -19.01 -35.29
N ASN A 15 -6.87 -19.19 -36.60
CA ASN A 15 -5.82 -19.38 -37.58
C ASN A 15 -5.04 -18.06 -37.89
N SER A 16 -5.69 -16.91 -37.88
CA SER A 16 -5.02 -15.63 -38.13
C SER A 16 -4.05 -15.24 -37.01
N LYS A 17 -4.35 -15.60 -35.74
CA LYS A 17 -3.45 -15.37 -34.60
C LYS A 17 -2.24 -16.32 -34.61
N GLN A 18 -2.37 -17.56 -35.09
CA GLN A 18 -1.23 -18.48 -35.21
C GLN A 18 -0.28 -18.10 -36.34
N ALA A 19 -0.79 -17.56 -37.44
CA ALA A 19 0.04 -17.10 -38.55
C ALA A 19 0.90 -15.90 -38.21
N GLN A 20 0.45 -15.01 -37.31
CA GLN A 20 1.25 -13.86 -36.85
C GLN A 20 2.35 -14.25 -35.88
N MET A 21 2.20 -15.31 -35.08
CA MET A 21 3.25 -15.74 -34.15
C MET A 21 4.41 -16.46 -34.82
N THR A 22 4.19 -17.06 -36.00
CA THR A 22 5.23 -17.81 -36.72
C THR A 22 6.17 -16.90 -37.51
N LYS A 23 5.76 -15.63 -37.77
CA LYS A 23 6.55 -14.69 -38.57
C LYS A 23 7.62 -13.93 -37.77
N MET A 24 7.64 -14.06 -36.45
CA MET A 24 8.61 -13.36 -35.57
C MET A 24 9.80 -14.22 -35.13
N ARG A 25 10.02 -15.41 -35.72
CA ARG A 25 11.03 -16.35 -35.23
C ARG A 25 12.02 -16.81 -36.32
N ASN A 26 12.58 -15.89 -37.11
CA ASN A 26 13.76 -16.16 -37.90
C ASN A 26 14.70 -14.93 -37.92
N PRO A 27 15.78 -14.91 -37.15
CA PRO A 27 16.91 -14.04 -37.46
C PRO A 27 17.80 -14.73 -38.50
N GLU A 28 17.91 -14.12 -39.68
CA GLU A 28 18.83 -14.51 -40.73
C GLU A 28 20.28 -14.49 -40.24
N ARG A 29 20.98 -15.61 -40.47
CA ARG A 29 22.43 -15.69 -40.36
C ARG A 29 23.01 -14.95 -41.56
N LEU A 30 23.68 -13.85 -41.29
CA LEU A 30 24.61 -13.26 -42.27
C LEU A 30 26.03 -13.80 -42.01
N ASP A 31 26.41 -14.75 -42.89
CA ASP A 31 27.79 -15.12 -43.13
C ASP A 31 28.46 -13.98 -43.90
N THR A 32 29.46 -13.33 -43.36
CA THR A 32 30.43 -12.56 -44.12
C THR A 32 31.82 -12.88 -43.64
N ARG A 33 32.46 -13.79 -44.34
CA ARG A 33 33.93 -13.90 -44.42
C ARG A 33 34.42 -12.71 -45.24
N GLU A 34 35.08 -11.79 -44.62
CA GLU A 34 36.01 -10.88 -45.31
C GLU A 34 37.35 -10.85 -44.53
N ALA A 35 38.29 -11.54 -45.18
CA ALA A 35 39.71 -11.46 -44.78
C ALA A 35 40.27 -10.12 -45.25
N THR A 36 40.64 -9.24 -44.35
CA THR A 36 41.44 -8.06 -44.70
C THR A 36 42.80 -8.12 -44.00
N ALA A 37 43.78 -8.08 -44.87
CA ALA A 37 45.21 -8.09 -44.65
C ALA A 37 45.69 -7.14 -43.54
N PHE A 38 46.47 -7.68 -42.62
CA PHE A 38 47.25 -6.92 -41.66
C PHE A 38 48.40 -6.19 -42.39
N ARG A 39 48.22 -4.90 -42.60
CA ARG A 39 49.32 -4.01 -42.99
C ARG A 39 50.06 -3.60 -41.74
N SER A 40 51.29 -4.06 -41.60
CA SER A 40 52.23 -3.68 -40.57
C SER A 40 52.52 -2.18 -40.62
N PHE A 41 52.01 -1.46 -39.65
CA PHE A 41 52.42 -0.08 -39.38
C PHE A 41 53.50 -0.11 -38.29
N GLY A 42 54.75 0.21 -38.70
CA GLY A 42 55.83 0.45 -37.79
C GLY A 42 55.60 1.68 -36.93
N PHE A 43 55.17 1.49 -35.71
CA PHE A 43 55.09 2.57 -34.72
C PHE A 43 56.46 2.87 -34.15
N ARG A 44 56.94 4.08 -34.39
CA ARG A 44 58.14 4.67 -33.79
C ARG A 44 57.97 4.74 -32.27
N VAL A 45 58.88 4.11 -31.55
CA VAL A 45 58.94 3.89 -30.11
C VAL A 45 59.05 5.18 -29.26
N LEU A 46 59.03 6.36 -29.84
CA LEU A 46 59.28 7.64 -29.15
C LEU A 46 58.01 8.35 -28.59
N ASN A 47 56.80 7.78 -28.76
CA ASN A 47 55.59 8.42 -28.21
C ASN A 47 54.98 7.68 -27.01
N LEU A 48 55.56 6.58 -26.56
CA LEU A 48 55.00 5.77 -25.48
C LEU A 48 55.04 6.46 -24.09
N PHE A 49 55.96 7.37 -23.87
CA PHE A 49 56.07 8.08 -22.59
C PHE A 49 55.02 9.20 -22.40
N ARG A 50 54.51 9.75 -23.48
CA ARG A 50 53.48 10.82 -23.39
C ARG A 50 52.09 10.28 -23.16
N ILE A 51 51.82 9.07 -23.65
CA ILE A 51 50.50 8.42 -23.49
C ILE A 51 50.35 7.88 -22.07
N SER A 52 51.40 7.42 -21.43
CA SER A 52 51.37 6.90 -20.06
C SER A 52 50.94 7.96 -19.03
N CYS A 53 51.42 9.20 -19.15
CA CYS A 53 50.99 10.28 -18.26
C CYS A 53 49.49 10.64 -18.43
N PHE A 54 48.96 10.58 -19.65
CA PHE A 54 47.55 10.89 -19.90
C PHE A 54 46.64 9.81 -19.36
N VAL A 55 47.02 8.52 -19.48
CA VAL A 55 46.24 7.39 -18.91
C VAL A 55 46.25 7.45 -17.39
N PHE A 56 47.36 7.87 -16.77
CA PHE A 56 47.44 8.03 -15.30
C PHE A 56 46.54 9.16 -14.79
N TRP A 57 46.44 10.27 -15.54
CA TRP A 57 45.53 11.38 -15.18
C TRP A 57 44.05 11.02 -15.36
N ILE A 58 43.70 10.25 -16.39
CA ILE A 58 42.34 9.77 -16.62
C ILE A 58 41.94 8.72 -15.56
N SER A 59 42.85 7.81 -15.19
CA SER A 59 42.55 6.82 -14.16
C SER A 59 42.44 7.43 -12.76
N ALA A 60 43.25 8.45 -12.45
CA ALA A 60 43.16 9.21 -11.21
C ALA A 60 41.83 10.03 -11.14
N GLY A 61 41.45 10.65 -12.26
CA GLY A 61 40.17 11.36 -12.37
C GLY A 61 38.96 10.44 -12.21
N LEU A 62 39.00 9.23 -12.78
CA LEU A 62 37.94 8.24 -12.67
C LEU A 62 37.84 7.66 -11.25
N ALA A 63 38.95 7.48 -10.55
CA ALA A 63 39.02 7.01 -9.17
C ALA A 63 38.40 8.04 -8.18
N VAL A 64 38.56 9.34 -8.44
CA VAL A 64 37.93 10.40 -7.62
C VAL A 64 36.44 10.46 -7.85
N LEU A 65 35.93 10.19 -9.07
CA LEU A 65 34.53 10.14 -9.37
C LEU A 65 33.80 8.94 -8.73
N THR A 66 34.50 7.83 -8.53
CA THR A 66 33.94 6.65 -7.85
C THR A 66 33.96 6.74 -6.32
N ALA A 67 34.87 7.55 -5.75
CA ALA A 67 34.95 7.76 -4.30
C ALA A 67 33.89 8.73 -3.75
N GLY A 68 33.21 9.51 -4.63
CA GLY A 68 32.18 10.47 -4.24
C GLY A 68 30.75 9.92 -4.20
N GLY A 69 30.54 8.67 -4.54
CA GLY A 69 29.21 8.12 -4.73
C GLY A 69 28.81 7.04 -3.75
N CYS A 70 28.67 7.30 -2.45
CA CYS A 70 27.85 6.50 -1.52
C CYS A 70 27.80 7.16 -0.14
N GLY A 71 27.38 8.42 -0.09
CA GLY A 71 27.15 9.13 1.16
C GLY A 71 25.68 9.42 1.47
N HIS A 72 24.75 8.84 0.73
CA HIS A 72 23.35 8.81 1.14
C HIS A 72 23.09 7.48 1.85
N SER A 73 23.51 7.40 3.09
CA SER A 73 22.85 6.51 4.03
C SER A 73 21.45 7.08 4.23
N THR A 74 20.51 6.69 3.36
CA THR A 74 19.11 6.63 3.75
C THR A 74 19.07 5.60 4.88
N GLY A 75 19.40 6.08 6.08
CA GLY A 75 19.40 5.27 7.28
C GLY A 75 17.99 4.72 7.44
N TYR A 76 17.81 3.43 7.24
CA TYR A 76 16.68 2.73 7.81
C TYR A 76 16.80 2.93 9.32
N SER A 77 15.98 3.83 9.85
CA SER A 77 15.85 4.02 11.28
C SER A 77 15.14 2.77 11.82
N ASN A 78 15.77 2.04 12.74
CA ASN A 78 15.12 1.03 13.56
C ASN A 78 14.29 1.67 14.70
N ALA A 79 13.96 2.97 14.59
CA ALA A 79 13.08 3.61 15.54
C ALA A 79 11.69 2.98 15.46
N SER A 80 11.10 2.71 16.63
CA SER A 80 9.74 2.23 16.73
C SER A 80 8.79 3.22 16.04
N LEU A 81 7.88 2.69 15.20
CA LEU A 81 6.81 3.49 14.60
C LEU A 81 5.88 4.07 15.67
N PHE A 82 5.84 3.45 16.83
CA PHE A 82 4.96 3.83 17.93
C PHE A 82 5.73 4.44 19.09
N PRO A 83 5.13 5.37 19.88
CA PRO A 83 5.73 5.90 21.09
C PRO A 83 6.12 4.82 22.10
N ASP A 84 7.37 4.83 22.56
CA ASP A 84 7.88 3.88 23.55
C ASP A 84 7.45 4.23 25.00
N ASP A 85 6.87 5.40 25.23
CA ASP A 85 6.41 5.89 26.53
C ASP A 85 5.24 5.09 27.12
N VAL A 86 4.55 4.31 26.29
CA VAL A 86 3.34 3.57 26.59
C VAL A 86 3.56 2.10 26.26
N GLN A 87 3.18 1.21 27.16
CA GLN A 87 3.23 -0.24 26.95
C GLN A 87 1.84 -0.89 26.96
N SER A 88 0.87 -0.24 27.61
CA SER A 88 -0.49 -0.74 27.74
C SER A 88 -1.53 0.32 27.42
N VAL A 89 -2.60 -0.11 26.78
CA VAL A 89 -3.71 0.75 26.35
C VAL A 89 -5.02 0.18 26.89
N TYR A 90 -5.79 1.00 27.56
CA TYR A 90 -7.20 0.74 27.84
C TYR A 90 -8.06 1.34 26.77
N VAL A 91 -8.84 0.51 26.06
CA VAL A 91 -9.81 0.96 25.06
C VAL A 91 -11.15 1.14 25.75
N GLU A 92 -11.57 2.38 25.93
CA GLU A 92 -12.87 2.70 26.47
C GLU A 92 -13.96 2.41 25.43
N MET A 93 -15.14 1.95 25.88
CA MET A 93 -16.28 1.79 24.99
C MET A 93 -16.66 3.15 24.38
N PHE A 94 -16.70 3.22 23.06
CA PHE A 94 -17.03 4.46 22.35
C PHE A 94 -18.50 4.83 22.53
N ASP A 95 -18.77 6.07 22.90
CA ASP A 95 -20.14 6.61 22.96
C ASP A 95 -20.74 6.66 21.55
N ASN A 96 -21.93 6.12 21.40
CA ASN A 96 -22.65 6.17 20.14
C ASN A 96 -23.68 7.30 20.12
N ARG A 97 -23.40 8.33 19.32
CA ARG A 97 -24.32 9.46 19.07
C ARG A 97 -25.19 9.27 17.83
N SER A 98 -25.00 8.18 17.10
CA SER A 98 -25.80 7.88 15.92
C SER A 98 -27.12 7.20 16.31
N PHE A 99 -28.06 7.15 15.35
CA PHE A 99 -29.31 6.42 15.52
C PHE A 99 -29.17 4.90 15.41
N ARG A 100 -28.02 4.40 14.92
CA ARG A 100 -27.76 2.97 14.71
C ARG A 100 -27.02 2.38 15.90
N ARG A 101 -27.75 1.68 16.75
CA ARG A 101 -27.21 1.01 17.94
C ARG A 101 -26.50 -0.28 17.59
N GLY A 102 -25.51 -0.64 18.40
CA GLY A 102 -24.73 -1.88 18.27
C GLY A 102 -23.43 -1.74 17.46
N THR A 103 -23.31 -0.70 16.62
CA THR A 103 -22.10 -0.43 15.83
C THR A 103 -20.92 -0.08 16.74
N GLU A 104 -21.17 0.55 17.88
CA GLU A 104 -20.17 0.87 18.91
C GLU A 104 -19.46 -0.36 19.45
N PHE A 105 -20.16 -1.46 19.67
CA PHE A 105 -19.57 -2.72 20.15
C PHE A 105 -18.68 -3.35 19.08
N THR A 106 -19.18 -3.39 17.84
CA THR A 106 -18.43 -3.93 16.71
C THR A 106 -17.15 -3.13 16.48
N PHE A 107 -17.25 -1.81 16.54
CA PHE A 107 -16.12 -0.91 16.35
C PHE A 107 -15.11 -1.01 17.50
N SER A 108 -15.53 -0.93 18.76
CA SER A 108 -14.62 -1.02 19.92
C SER A 108 -13.88 -2.37 19.97
N ASN A 109 -14.56 -3.46 19.62
CA ASN A 109 -13.93 -4.77 19.51
C ASN A 109 -12.93 -4.84 18.34
N ALA A 110 -13.28 -4.27 17.19
CA ALA A 110 -12.38 -4.22 16.04
C ALA A 110 -11.12 -3.40 16.37
N LEU A 111 -11.29 -2.27 17.06
CA LEU A 111 -10.19 -1.40 17.47
C LEU A 111 -9.26 -2.10 18.47
N ALA A 112 -9.81 -2.74 19.51
CA ALA A 112 -9.01 -3.49 20.48
C ALA A 112 -8.18 -4.60 19.81
N LYS A 113 -8.78 -5.40 18.92
CA LYS A 113 -8.09 -6.44 18.17
C LYS A 113 -6.99 -5.88 17.26
N ARG A 114 -7.26 -4.74 16.61
CA ARG A 114 -6.31 -4.12 15.69
C ARG A 114 -5.10 -3.59 16.46
N ILE A 115 -5.30 -2.95 17.61
CA ILE A 115 -4.22 -2.50 18.49
C ILE A 115 -3.35 -3.68 18.94
N GLU A 116 -3.93 -4.82 19.36
CA GLU A 116 -3.16 -5.99 19.77
C GLU A 116 -2.33 -6.62 18.65
N VAL A 117 -2.81 -6.55 17.40
CA VAL A 117 -2.16 -7.21 16.25
C VAL A 117 -1.11 -6.32 15.59
N GLU A 118 -1.37 -5.02 15.46
CA GLU A 118 -0.55 -4.10 14.66
C GLU A 118 0.35 -3.21 15.49
N THR A 119 0.14 -3.14 16.82
CA THR A 119 0.96 -2.29 17.69
C THR A 119 1.71 -3.12 18.74
N PRO A 120 2.80 -2.60 19.31
CA PRO A 120 3.50 -3.25 20.40
C PRO A 120 2.75 -3.16 21.74
N TYR A 121 1.58 -2.49 21.76
CA TYR A 121 0.84 -2.22 22.99
C TYR A 121 -0.01 -3.41 23.40
N LYS A 122 -0.08 -3.63 24.71
CA LYS A 122 -0.96 -4.63 25.31
C LYS A 122 -2.30 -3.99 25.66
N VAL A 123 -3.40 -4.52 25.14
CA VAL A 123 -4.75 -4.09 25.55
C VAL A 123 -5.07 -4.65 26.92
N VAL A 124 -5.50 -3.80 27.84
CA VAL A 124 -5.90 -4.15 29.20
C VAL A 124 -7.36 -3.79 29.46
N SER A 125 -8.03 -4.60 30.29
CA SER A 125 -9.45 -4.42 30.60
C SER A 125 -9.71 -3.45 31.76
N ASP A 126 -8.66 -3.03 32.47
CA ASP A 126 -8.75 -2.17 33.63
C ASP A 126 -8.00 -0.86 33.37
N ARG A 127 -8.74 0.23 33.50
CA ARG A 127 -8.21 1.59 33.27
C ARG A 127 -7.09 1.96 34.24
N ASP A 128 -7.22 1.54 35.51
CA ASP A 128 -6.25 1.92 36.55
C ASP A 128 -4.90 1.22 36.38
N ARG A 129 -4.87 0.16 35.60
CA ARG A 129 -3.67 -0.63 35.27
C ARG A 129 -3.07 -0.26 33.90
N ALA A 130 -3.71 0.63 33.17
CA ALA A 130 -3.28 1.04 31.85
C ALA A 130 -2.30 2.21 31.93
N ASP A 131 -1.32 2.22 31.04
CA ASP A 131 -0.43 3.37 30.84
C ASP A 131 -1.11 4.48 30.06
N SER A 132 -2.06 4.14 29.20
CA SER A 132 -2.82 5.11 28.40
C SER A 132 -4.28 4.68 28.22
N VAL A 133 -5.11 5.67 27.90
CA VAL A 133 -6.53 5.46 27.58
C VAL A 133 -6.85 5.99 26.20
N LEU A 134 -7.50 5.16 25.41
CA LEU A 134 -8.09 5.51 24.12
C LEU A 134 -9.60 5.61 24.31
N SER A 135 -10.16 6.80 24.10
CA SER A 135 -11.58 7.09 24.27
C SER A 135 -12.11 7.90 23.10
N GLY A 136 -13.42 7.92 22.92
CA GLY A 136 -13.99 8.70 21.85
C GLY A 136 -15.49 8.51 21.67
N GLN A 137 -15.99 9.03 20.56
CA GLN A 137 -17.41 9.02 20.23
C GLN A 137 -17.58 8.61 18.77
N LEU A 138 -18.54 7.72 18.50
CA LEU A 138 -19.02 7.43 17.17
C LEU A 138 -20.10 8.49 16.83
N VAL A 139 -19.72 9.48 16.02
CA VAL A 139 -20.53 10.66 15.73
C VAL A 139 -21.58 10.35 14.69
N SER A 140 -21.24 9.60 13.67
CA SER A 140 -22.12 9.32 12.54
C SER A 140 -21.97 7.89 12.04
N VAL A 141 -23.10 7.28 11.75
CA VAL A 141 -23.22 6.01 11.02
C VAL A 141 -24.23 6.27 9.90
N GLY A 142 -23.70 6.48 8.69
CA GLY A 142 -24.49 6.77 7.49
C GLY A 142 -24.54 5.58 6.55
N GLU A 143 -25.57 5.54 5.73
CA GLU A 143 -25.72 4.59 4.63
C GLU A 143 -26.14 5.37 3.39
N SER A 144 -25.48 5.13 2.24
CA SER A 144 -25.81 5.74 0.96
C SER A 144 -25.86 4.68 -0.14
N ILE A 145 -26.60 5.00 -1.21
CA ILE A 145 -26.71 4.15 -2.38
C ILE A 145 -25.69 4.62 -3.40
N LEU A 146 -24.80 3.73 -3.83
CA LEU A 146 -23.80 4.01 -4.85
C LEU A 146 -24.33 3.74 -6.25
N THR A 147 -25.01 2.62 -6.44
CA THR A 147 -25.46 2.17 -7.76
C THR A 147 -26.90 1.69 -7.69
N LEU A 148 -27.69 2.15 -8.67
CA LEU A 148 -29.07 1.70 -8.88
C LEU A 148 -29.14 0.86 -10.16
N GLU A 149 -29.92 -0.21 -10.12
CA GLU A 149 -30.33 -0.95 -11.30
C GLU A 149 -31.24 -0.07 -12.16
N ARG A 150 -30.89 0.10 -13.45
CA ARG A 150 -31.55 1.04 -14.35
C ARG A 150 -33.01 0.73 -14.61
N GLU A 151 -33.37 -0.57 -14.65
CA GLU A 151 -34.73 -1.00 -15.00
C GLU A 151 -35.68 -1.04 -13.81
N LEU A 152 -35.21 -1.47 -12.66
CA LEU A 152 -36.06 -1.72 -11.47
C LEU A 152 -35.86 -0.70 -10.35
N GLY A 153 -34.86 0.19 -10.47
CA GLY A 153 -34.51 1.18 -9.45
C GLY A 153 -34.04 0.59 -8.13
N ARG A 154 -33.62 -0.69 -8.12
CA ARG A 154 -33.10 -1.33 -6.91
C ARG A 154 -31.68 -0.88 -6.63
N ALA A 155 -31.34 -0.73 -5.35
CA ALA A 155 -29.97 -0.49 -4.94
C ALA A 155 -29.12 -1.74 -5.21
N MET A 156 -28.12 -1.64 -6.07
CA MET A 156 -27.20 -2.72 -6.38
C MET A 156 -26.00 -2.71 -5.45
N GLU A 157 -25.51 -1.53 -5.17
CA GLU A 157 -24.37 -1.32 -4.28
C GLU A 157 -24.68 -0.16 -3.34
N LYS A 158 -24.39 -0.38 -2.06
CA LYS A 158 -24.55 0.59 -0.98
C LYS A 158 -23.21 0.79 -0.28
N GLU A 159 -23.06 1.92 0.37
CA GLU A 159 -21.90 2.17 1.20
C GLU A 159 -22.30 2.57 2.61
N VAL A 160 -21.49 2.16 3.58
CA VAL A 160 -21.58 2.59 4.97
C VAL A 160 -20.46 3.54 5.26
N VAL A 161 -20.78 4.69 5.83
CA VAL A 161 -19.82 5.70 6.29
C VAL A 161 -19.85 5.77 7.80
N LEU A 162 -18.72 5.50 8.45
CA LEU A 162 -18.53 5.65 9.89
C LEU A 162 -17.63 6.84 10.16
N THR A 163 -18.04 7.71 11.08
CA THR A 163 -17.21 8.84 11.56
C THR A 163 -17.11 8.79 13.06
N ALA A 164 -15.88 8.80 13.58
CA ALA A 164 -15.59 8.85 15.00
C ALA A 164 -14.68 10.02 15.35
N VAL A 165 -14.79 10.52 16.57
CA VAL A 165 -13.85 11.43 17.18
C VAL A 165 -13.10 10.69 18.26
N VAL A 166 -11.77 10.78 18.22
CA VAL A 166 -10.86 9.98 19.03
C VAL A 166 -9.96 10.85 19.88
N ASN A 167 -9.73 10.40 21.09
CA ASN A 167 -8.78 10.97 22.05
C ASN A 167 -7.88 9.88 22.58
N TRP A 168 -6.57 10.09 22.57
CA TRP A 168 -5.60 9.19 23.18
C TRP A 168 -4.78 9.95 24.22
N LYS A 169 -4.83 9.50 25.47
CA LYS A 169 -4.20 10.16 26.60
C LYS A 169 -3.24 9.22 27.32
N ASN A 170 -2.01 9.65 27.54
CA ASN A 170 -1.08 8.98 28.42
C ASN A 170 -1.46 9.27 29.87
N LEU A 171 -1.76 8.24 30.66
CA LEU A 171 -2.20 8.38 32.07
C LEU A 171 -1.04 8.67 33.01
N LYS A 172 0.19 8.25 32.68
CA LYS A 172 1.38 8.48 33.49
C LYS A 172 1.82 9.95 33.45
N THR A 173 1.80 10.55 32.26
CA THR A 173 2.28 11.93 32.05
C THR A 173 1.14 12.95 31.99
N GLY A 174 -0.10 12.48 31.81
CA GLY A 174 -1.27 13.34 31.59
C GLY A 174 -1.33 13.96 30.18
N ARG A 175 -0.37 13.67 29.29
CA ARG A 175 -0.28 14.24 27.96
C ARG A 175 -1.35 13.64 27.04
N LEU A 176 -2.02 14.50 26.28
CA LEU A 176 -2.84 14.08 25.15
C LEU A 176 -1.94 13.82 23.94
N MET A 177 -1.94 12.59 23.44
CA MET A 177 -1.19 12.16 22.26
C MET A 177 -2.03 12.38 21.01
N ILE A 178 -3.32 12.06 21.08
CA ILE A 178 -4.31 12.40 20.07
C ILE A 178 -5.41 13.21 20.75
N ASN A 179 -5.78 14.35 20.18
CA ASN A 179 -6.78 15.25 20.76
C ASN A 179 -7.88 15.56 19.74
N ASN A 180 -9.11 15.11 20.03
CA ASN A 180 -10.31 15.36 19.23
C ASN A 180 -10.13 15.15 17.72
N GLN A 181 -9.38 14.13 17.33
CA GLN A 181 -9.14 13.84 15.93
C GLN A 181 -10.36 13.14 15.32
N THR A 182 -10.90 13.71 14.26
CA THR A 182 -11.99 13.12 13.51
C THR A 182 -11.44 12.14 12.48
N VAL A 183 -11.94 10.92 12.51
CA VAL A 183 -11.57 9.83 11.59
C VAL A 183 -12.82 9.32 10.90
N THR A 184 -12.73 9.10 9.60
CA THR A 184 -13.83 8.57 8.79
C THR A 184 -13.35 7.33 8.03
N ALA A 185 -14.22 6.34 7.93
CA ALA A 185 -14.01 5.17 7.11
C ALA A 185 -15.27 4.82 6.32
N VAL A 186 -15.05 4.25 5.14
CA VAL A 186 -16.11 3.91 4.19
C VAL A 186 -15.95 2.46 3.75
N ALA A 187 -17.06 1.73 3.67
CA ALA A 187 -17.10 0.38 3.12
C ALA A 187 -18.34 0.19 2.26
N SER A 188 -18.17 -0.33 1.06
CA SER A 188 -19.28 -0.72 0.20
C SER A 188 -19.69 -2.17 0.46
N TYR A 189 -20.95 -2.47 0.18
CA TYR A 189 -21.53 -3.80 0.23
C TYR A 189 -22.62 -3.95 -0.80
N SER A 190 -22.92 -5.19 -1.21
CA SER A 190 -23.93 -5.49 -2.23
C SER A 190 -24.96 -6.49 -1.72
N GLU A 191 -26.23 -6.08 -1.71
CA GLU A 191 -27.35 -6.97 -1.37
C GLU A 191 -27.51 -8.13 -2.37
N PHE A 192 -27.06 -7.94 -3.61
CA PHE A 192 -27.00 -9.01 -4.62
C PHE A 192 -26.05 -10.16 -4.24
N GLN A 193 -25.02 -9.85 -3.46
CA GLN A 193 -24.08 -10.84 -2.95
C GLN A 193 -24.49 -11.41 -1.58
N GLY A 194 -25.69 -11.11 -1.12
CA GLY A 194 -26.18 -11.54 0.19
C GLY A 194 -25.53 -10.79 1.36
N GLN A 195 -24.91 -9.65 1.08
CA GLN A 195 -24.33 -8.78 2.11
C GLN A 195 -25.39 -7.82 2.60
N ASP A 196 -25.34 -7.53 3.89
CA ASP A 196 -26.28 -6.61 4.53
C ASP A 196 -25.53 -5.42 5.17
N PHE A 197 -26.30 -4.51 5.77
CA PHE A 197 -25.75 -3.41 6.53
C PHE A 197 -24.79 -3.86 7.65
N THR A 198 -25.07 -4.99 8.28
CA THR A 198 -24.23 -5.54 9.37
C THR A 198 -22.84 -5.89 8.84
N TYR A 199 -22.79 -6.53 7.67
CA TYR A 199 -21.53 -6.81 6.98
C TYR A 199 -20.80 -5.52 6.62
N GLY A 200 -21.46 -4.57 5.95
CA GLY A 200 -20.87 -3.29 5.55
C GLY A 200 -20.34 -2.49 6.74
N SER A 201 -21.11 -2.43 7.84
CA SER A 201 -20.71 -1.74 9.06
C SER A 201 -19.52 -2.40 9.77
N ALA A 202 -19.44 -3.74 9.75
CA ALA A 202 -18.28 -4.45 10.30
C ALA A 202 -17.00 -4.20 9.51
N VAL A 203 -17.10 -4.17 8.16
CA VAL A 203 -15.95 -3.83 7.30
C VAL A 203 -15.53 -2.37 7.51
N ALA A 204 -16.49 -1.44 7.58
CA ALA A 204 -16.21 -0.04 7.85
C ALA A 204 -15.58 0.17 9.23
N ALA A 205 -16.06 -0.55 10.26
CA ALA A 205 -15.50 -0.52 11.61
C ALA A 205 -14.03 -1.00 11.64
N ASN A 206 -13.71 -2.06 10.89
CA ASN A 206 -12.33 -2.54 10.78
C ASN A 206 -11.41 -1.53 10.07
N LYS A 207 -11.89 -0.86 9.01
CA LYS A 207 -11.14 0.20 8.34
C LYS A 207 -10.97 1.43 9.24
N LEU A 208 -12.01 1.80 10.00
CA LEU A 208 -11.94 2.90 10.96
C LEU A 208 -10.92 2.61 12.05
N ALA A 209 -10.89 1.38 12.57
CA ALA A 209 -9.91 0.92 13.54
C ALA A 209 -8.48 0.99 12.98
N GLN A 210 -8.28 0.61 11.72
CA GLN A 210 -6.98 0.74 11.04
C GLN A 210 -6.53 2.21 10.97
N ASN A 211 -7.38 3.09 10.49
CA ASN A 211 -7.07 4.52 10.37
C ASN A 211 -6.71 5.14 11.74
N ILE A 212 -7.31 4.65 12.83
CA ILE A 212 -6.99 5.10 14.19
C ILE A 212 -5.62 4.58 14.63
N VAL A 213 -5.27 3.32 14.33
CA VAL A 213 -3.95 2.77 14.64
C VAL A 213 -2.85 3.53 13.87
N GLU A 214 -3.08 3.89 12.61
CA GLU A 214 -2.18 4.75 11.83
C GLU A 214 -1.96 6.14 12.49
N LEU A 215 -2.99 6.70 13.14
CA LEU A 215 -2.84 7.95 13.91
C LEU A 215 -2.04 7.77 15.22
N MET A 216 -1.92 6.54 15.73
CA MET A 216 -1.13 6.25 16.92
C MET A 216 0.36 6.16 16.62
N GLU A 217 0.74 6.11 15.34
CA GLU A 217 2.14 6.13 14.91
C GLU A 217 2.79 7.50 15.16
N ASN A 218 4.09 7.48 15.38
CA ASN A 218 4.87 8.73 15.47
C ASN A 218 4.83 9.43 14.11
N GLN A 219 4.42 10.69 14.10
CA GLN A 219 4.53 11.52 12.91
C GLN A 219 6.01 11.86 12.68
N TRP A 220 6.49 11.61 11.48
CA TRP A 220 7.86 11.88 11.02
C TRP A 220 8.05 13.36 10.67
#